data_221a9bf05addbbd76344926c48be13d9
#
_entry.id   221a9bf05addbbd76344926c48be13d9
#
_cell.length_a   1.000
_cell.length_b   1.000
_cell.length_c   1.000
_cell.angle_alpha   90.00
_cell.angle_beta   90.00
_cell.angle_gamma   90.00
#
_symmetry.space_group_name_H-M   'P 1'
#
loop_
_entity.id
_entity.type
_entity.pdbx_description
1 polymer ?
#
loop_
_entity_poly.entity_id
_entity_poly.type
_entity_poly.pdbx_seq_one_letter_code
_entity_poly.pdbx_strand_id
1 'polypeptide(L)'
;MKQNKPLILTDYLSVGEENAITCKQLSKYLGLSERDITIQINALRKKGELICSNTQSGFWLPADDEDIKSFVRQMNGRIKDMQKAMKPAIEYLNGGGDIDKRE
;
A
#
# COMPACT_ATOMS: atom_id res chain seq x y z
N MET A 1 -33.82 -10.15 -2.36
CA MET A 1 -33.32 -9.50 -2.11
C MET A 1 -32.28 -9.18 -2.47
N LYS A 2 -31.96 -8.71 -2.79
CA LYS A 2 -30.97 -8.46 -3.06
C LYS A 2 -30.23 -7.83 -2.30
N GLN A 3 -29.46 -8.05 -2.05
CA GLN A 3 -28.63 -7.61 -1.27
C GLN A 3 -27.92 -6.61 -1.88
N ASN A 4 -27.99 -5.49 -1.71
CA ASN A 4 -27.24 -4.42 -2.23
C ASN A 4 -26.11 -4.03 -1.38
N LYS A 5 -25.65 -4.99 -0.60
CA LYS A 5 -24.51 -4.75 0.23
C LYS A 5 -23.32 -4.56 -0.65
N PRO A 6 -22.57 -3.47 -0.52
CA PRO A 6 -21.38 -3.28 -1.33
C PRO A 6 -20.37 -4.35 -1.00
N LEU A 7 -19.57 -4.68 -2.00
CA LEU A 7 -18.52 -5.64 -1.82
C LEU A 7 -17.49 -5.04 -0.87
N ILE A 8 -17.19 -5.72 0.20
CA ILE A 8 -16.22 -5.25 1.17
C ILE A 8 -14.94 -6.04 0.97
N LEU A 9 -13.92 -5.35 0.48
CA LEU A 9 -12.67 -5.99 0.12
C LEU A 9 -12.03 -6.70 1.31
N THR A 10 -12.18 -6.15 2.53
CA THR A 10 -11.60 -6.77 3.71
C THR A 10 -12.17 -8.15 4.00
N ASP A 11 -13.35 -8.46 3.49
CA ASP A 11 -13.93 -9.80 3.67
C ASP A 11 -13.10 -10.86 2.97
N TYR A 12 -12.26 -10.46 2.05
CA TYR A 12 -11.41 -11.37 1.28
C TYR A 12 -10.00 -11.46 1.86
N LEU A 13 -9.73 -10.76 2.94
CA LEU A 13 -8.41 -10.78 3.58
C LEU A 13 -8.45 -11.69 4.79
N SER A 14 -7.39 -12.47 4.95
CA SER A 14 -7.27 -13.38 6.08
C SER A 14 -6.29 -12.84 7.09
N VAL A 15 -6.36 -13.38 8.30
CA VAL A 15 -5.48 -12.97 9.38
C VAL A 15 -4.14 -13.66 9.23
N GLY A 16 -3.06 -12.90 9.39
CA GLY A 16 -1.71 -13.44 9.39
C GLY A 16 -1.05 -13.41 8.02
N GLU A 17 0.24 -13.12 8.01
CA GLU A 17 0.99 -13.02 6.76
C GLU A 17 0.99 -14.34 6.00
N GLU A 18 0.98 -15.46 6.71
CA GLU A 18 1.00 -16.77 6.07
C GLU A 18 -0.27 -17.01 5.25
N ASN A 19 -1.31 -16.25 5.49
CA ASN A 19 -2.56 -16.36 4.76
C ASN A 19 -2.78 -15.18 3.83
N ALA A 20 -1.72 -14.44 3.51
CA ALA A 20 -1.84 -13.26 2.68
C ALA A 20 -2.31 -13.61 1.27
N ILE A 21 -2.99 -12.65 0.65
CA ILE A 21 -3.47 -12.82 -0.72
C ILE A 21 -2.85 -11.70 -1.55
N THR A 22 -2.36 -12.06 -2.72
CA THR A 22 -1.72 -11.08 -3.59
C THR A 22 -2.75 -10.16 -4.26
N CYS A 23 -2.27 -9.01 -4.71
CA CYS A 23 -3.12 -8.09 -5.45
C CYS A 23 -3.69 -8.76 -6.69
N LYS A 24 -2.88 -9.57 -7.35
CA LYS A 24 -3.31 -10.28 -8.53
C LYS A 24 -4.45 -11.25 -8.24
N GLN A 25 -4.35 -11.97 -7.11
CA GLN A 25 -5.40 -12.90 -6.71
C GLN A 25 -6.68 -12.16 -6.36
N LEU A 26 -6.56 -11.06 -5.63
CA LEU A 26 -7.72 -10.24 -5.30
C LEU A 26 -8.37 -9.71 -6.57
N SER A 27 -7.57 -9.29 -7.53
CA SER A 27 -8.06 -8.80 -8.81
C SER A 27 -8.94 -9.85 -9.47
N LYS A 28 -8.49 -11.09 -9.45
CA LYS A 28 -9.26 -12.17 -10.05
C LYS A 28 -10.55 -12.46 -9.30
N TYR A 29 -10.48 -12.52 -7.98
CA TYR A 29 -11.66 -12.84 -7.18
C TYR A 29 -12.72 -11.75 -7.27
N LEU A 30 -12.32 -10.50 -7.32
CA LEU A 30 -13.26 -9.40 -7.28
C LEU A 30 -13.62 -8.84 -8.66
N GLY A 31 -12.91 -9.28 -9.70
CA GLY A 31 -13.17 -8.77 -11.02
C GLY A 31 -12.76 -7.31 -11.20
N LEU A 32 -11.77 -6.88 -10.42
CA LEU A 32 -11.27 -5.51 -10.46
C LEU A 32 -9.83 -5.50 -10.96
N SER A 33 -9.40 -4.38 -11.52
CA SER A 33 -8.01 -4.25 -11.92
C SER A 33 -7.13 -4.18 -10.68
N GLU A 34 -5.84 -4.49 -10.83
CA GLU A 34 -4.91 -4.39 -9.70
C GLU A 34 -4.80 -2.96 -9.22
N ARG A 35 -4.91 -2.00 -10.13
CA ARG A 35 -4.89 -0.60 -9.74
C ARG A 35 -6.08 -0.27 -8.85
N ASP A 36 -7.26 -0.76 -9.20
CA ASP A 36 -8.45 -0.53 -8.40
C ASP A 36 -8.32 -1.16 -7.02
N ILE A 37 -7.70 -2.35 -6.93
CA ILE A 37 -7.45 -2.99 -5.65
C ILE A 37 -6.57 -2.07 -4.79
N THR A 38 -5.49 -1.54 -5.36
CA THR A 38 -4.59 -0.66 -4.62
C THR A 38 -5.31 0.59 -4.14
N ILE A 39 -6.14 1.17 -5.00
CA ILE A 39 -6.90 2.37 -4.62
C ILE A 39 -7.84 2.07 -3.47
N GLN A 40 -8.52 0.92 -3.52
CA GLN A 40 -9.45 0.55 -2.46
C GLN A 40 -8.76 0.25 -1.15
N ILE A 41 -7.61 -0.43 -1.21
CA ILE A 41 -6.82 -0.70 0.00
C ILE A 41 -6.42 0.62 0.65
N ASN A 42 -5.93 1.57 -0.14
CA ASN A 42 -5.52 2.86 0.41
C ASN A 42 -6.71 3.62 1.01
N ALA A 43 -7.86 3.55 0.37
CA ALA A 43 -9.06 4.20 0.89
C ALA A 43 -9.49 3.59 2.21
N LEU A 44 -9.42 2.26 2.33
CA LEU A 44 -9.77 1.58 3.56
C LEU A 44 -8.81 1.94 4.68
N ARG A 45 -7.52 2.00 4.37
CA ARG A 45 -6.53 2.39 5.37
C ARG A 45 -6.78 3.80 5.89
N LYS A 46 -7.16 4.70 5.02
CA LYS A 46 -7.46 6.08 5.41
C LYS A 46 -8.69 6.14 6.32
N LYS A 47 -9.58 5.17 6.20
CA LYS A 47 -10.74 5.09 7.09
C LYS A 47 -10.41 4.41 8.42
N GLY A 48 -9.21 3.90 8.58
CA GLY A 48 -8.81 3.28 9.83
C GLY A 48 -8.70 1.77 9.82
N GLU A 49 -8.88 1.15 8.65
CA GLU A 49 -8.73 -0.31 8.58
C GLU A 49 -7.25 -0.68 8.66
N LEU A 50 -6.97 -1.69 9.46
CA LEU A 50 -5.60 -2.16 9.63
C LEU A 50 -5.35 -3.28 8.61
N ILE A 51 -4.71 -2.92 7.50
CA ILE A 51 -4.39 -3.86 6.45
C ILE A 51 -2.88 -3.85 6.24
N CYS A 52 -2.27 -5.00 6.48
CA CYS A 52 -0.83 -5.16 6.31
C CYS A 52 -0.52 -5.61 4.89
N SER A 53 0.67 -5.31 4.42
CA SER A 53 1.09 -5.76 3.10
C SER A 53 2.60 -5.75 2.97
N ASN A 54 3.10 -6.53 2.03
CA ASN A 54 4.48 -6.41 1.58
C ASN A 54 4.51 -6.82 0.11
N THR A 55 5.67 -6.66 -0.53
CA THR A 55 5.78 -6.93 -1.96
C THR A 55 5.80 -8.40 -2.29
N GLN A 56 6.07 -9.25 -1.31
CA GLN A 56 6.18 -10.68 -1.55
C GLN A 56 4.90 -11.44 -1.29
N SER A 57 4.23 -11.15 -0.19
CA SER A 57 3.10 -11.95 0.25
C SER A 57 1.75 -11.39 -0.18
N GLY A 58 1.64 -10.08 -0.31
CA GLY A 58 0.38 -9.44 -0.64
C GLY A 58 -0.23 -8.74 0.56
N PHE A 59 -1.52 -8.93 0.76
CA PHE A 59 -2.29 -8.24 1.79
C PHE A 59 -2.83 -9.22 2.82
N TRP A 60 -2.87 -8.81 4.09
CA TRP A 60 -3.44 -9.62 5.15
C TRP A 60 -3.88 -8.72 6.29
N LEU A 61 -4.70 -9.28 7.18
CA LEU A 61 -5.11 -8.56 8.39
C LEU A 61 -4.15 -8.96 9.51
N PRO A 62 -3.79 -8.03 10.39
CA PRO A 62 -2.81 -8.34 11.43
C PRO A 62 -3.33 -9.39 12.39
N ALA A 63 -2.48 -10.33 12.76
CA ALA A 63 -2.80 -11.34 13.74
C ALA A 63 -2.55 -10.81 15.16
N ASP A 64 -1.60 -9.89 15.30
CA ASP A 64 -1.23 -9.36 16.60
C ASP A 64 -0.50 -8.03 16.41
N ASP A 65 -0.07 -7.46 17.52
CA ASP A 65 0.62 -6.17 17.48
C ASP A 65 1.94 -6.24 16.73
N GLU A 66 2.58 -7.41 16.74
CA GLU A 66 3.85 -7.56 16.04
C GLU A 66 3.68 -7.41 14.52
N ASP A 67 2.57 -7.92 13.99
CA ASP A 67 2.28 -7.73 12.57
C ASP A 67 2.17 -6.26 12.23
N ILE A 68 1.50 -5.51 13.11
CA ILE A 68 1.32 -4.07 12.89
C ILE A 68 2.65 -3.35 12.98
N LYS A 69 3.46 -3.67 14.00
CA LYS A 69 4.76 -3.05 14.16
C LYS A 69 5.67 -3.33 13.00
N SER A 70 5.66 -4.56 12.52
CA SER A 70 6.48 -4.95 11.39
C SER A 70 6.06 -4.20 10.13
N PHE A 71 4.76 -4.09 9.91
CA PHE A 71 4.23 -3.35 8.76
C PHE A 71 4.65 -1.88 8.81
N VAL A 72 4.49 -1.24 9.99
CA VAL A 72 4.87 0.17 10.14
C VAL A 72 6.36 0.35 9.87
N ARG A 73 7.19 -0.57 10.38
CA ARG A 73 8.64 -0.51 10.19
C ARG A 73 8.99 -0.59 8.71
N GLN A 74 8.35 -1.47 7.99
CA GLN A 74 8.60 -1.62 6.55
C GLN A 74 8.13 -0.40 5.78
N MET A 75 6.98 0.14 6.13
CA MET A 75 6.49 1.34 5.46
C MET A 75 7.40 2.54 5.72
N ASN A 76 7.88 2.68 6.95
CA ASN A 76 8.82 3.75 7.27
C ASN A 76 10.11 3.61 6.46
N GLY A 77 10.55 2.38 6.24
CA GLY A 77 11.73 2.14 5.40
C GLY A 77 11.52 2.65 3.98
N ARG A 78 10.34 2.38 3.43
CA ARG A 78 10.02 2.86 2.08
C ARG A 78 9.95 4.37 2.02
N ILE A 79 9.36 4.98 3.04
CA ILE A 79 9.25 6.44 3.10
C ILE A 79 10.65 7.05 3.11
N LYS A 80 11.55 6.50 3.92
CA LYS A 80 12.92 7.00 4.00
C LYS A 80 13.64 6.83 2.67
N ASP A 81 13.45 5.70 2.00
CA ASP A 81 14.07 5.47 0.71
C ASP A 81 13.55 6.47 -0.32
N MET A 82 12.27 6.75 -0.29
CA MET A 82 11.68 7.72 -1.20
C MET A 82 12.20 9.11 -0.92
N GLN A 83 12.38 9.46 0.35
CA GLN A 83 12.95 10.76 0.73
C GLN A 83 14.38 10.88 0.25
N LYS A 84 15.16 9.81 0.36
CA LYS A 84 16.52 9.82 -0.15
C LYS A 84 16.54 10.00 -1.66
N ALA A 85 15.62 9.35 -2.35
CA ALA A 85 15.56 9.47 -3.81
C ALA A 85 15.17 10.88 -4.24
N MET A 86 14.35 11.57 -3.43
CA MET A 86 13.94 12.92 -3.74
C MET A 86 14.99 13.98 -3.40
N LYS A 87 15.93 13.64 -2.53
CA LYS A 87 16.86 14.62 -2.01
C LYS A 87 17.60 15.41 -3.09
N PRO A 88 18.17 14.76 -4.11
CA PRO A 88 18.86 15.52 -5.16
C PRO A 88 17.93 16.49 -5.89
N ALA A 89 16.68 16.07 -6.11
CA ALA A 89 15.73 16.92 -6.80
C ALA A 89 15.35 18.14 -5.95
N ILE A 90 15.16 17.91 -4.65
CA ILE A 90 14.83 19.00 -3.73
C ILE A 90 15.99 19.97 -3.62
N GLU A 91 17.22 19.45 -3.53
CA GLU A 91 18.40 20.30 -3.45
C GLU A 91 18.59 21.13 -4.71
N TYR A 92 18.28 20.52 -5.85
CA TYR A 92 18.34 21.22 -7.12
C TYR A 92 17.38 22.42 -7.12
N LEU A 93 16.14 22.18 -6.71
CA LEU A 93 15.12 23.22 -6.67
C LEU A 93 15.47 24.31 -5.66
N ASN A 94 15.97 23.92 -4.48
CA ASN A 94 16.30 24.90 -3.44
C ASN A 94 17.56 25.71 -3.78
N GLY A 95 18.41 25.16 -4.62
CA GLY A 95 19.59 25.88 -5.06
C GLY A 95 19.35 26.76 -6.25
N GLY A 96 18.07 26.93 -6.64
CA GLY A 96 17.75 27.75 -7.79
C GLY A 96 18.14 27.09 -9.08
N GLY A 97 18.20 25.76 -9.08
CA GLY A 97 18.58 25.03 -10.26
C GLY A 97 17.68 25.27 -11.43
N ASP A 98 18.24 25.18 -12.61
CA ASP A 98 17.50 25.40 -13.81
C ASP A 98 18.11 24.45 -14.81
N ILE A 99 17.35 23.48 -15.24
CA ILE A 99 17.85 22.47 -16.16
C ILE A 99 18.36 23.08 -17.45
N ASP A 100 17.71 24.15 -17.89
CA ASP A 100 18.12 24.82 -19.12
C ASP A 100 19.51 25.42 -19.02
N LYS A 101 20.01 25.65 -17.82
CA LYS A 101 21.34 26.21 -17.65
C LYS A 101 22.40 25.14 -17.58
N ARG A 102 22.01 23.89 -17.55
CA ARG A 102 22.98 22.81 -17.47
C ARG A 102 23.40 22.45 -18.87
N GLU A 103 24.50 22.82 -19.21
CA GLU A 103 24.95 22.61 -20.58
C GLU A 103 25.92 21.49 -20.68
#